data_9803c15a10c5dd7a3faec9312efc0a20
#
_entry.id   9803c15a10c5dd7a3faec9312efc0a20
#
_cell.length_a   1.000
_cell.length_b   1.000
_cell.length_c   1.000
_cell.angle_alpha   90.00
_cell.angle_beta   90.00
_cell.angle_gamma   90.00
#
_symmetry.space_group_name_H-M   'P 1'
#
loop_
_entity.id
_entity.type
_entity.pdbx_description
1 polymer ?
#
loop_
_entity_poly.entity_id
_entity_poly.type
_entity_poly.pdbx_seq_one_letter_code
_entity_poly.pdbx_strand_id
1 'polypeptide(L)'
;MALVTKAIKGTRDIMPWEVYKNQFIEQTVLDIAAKFGFREIRTPVFEHTELFQRGVGETTDVVQKEMYTFDDKGGRSITLRPEVTAGAVRSFLEHGLFNEALPQKLCYLLNCYRYEKPQAGRWREFQQFGVETLGAASPAADAEIISLANEIFAFLGVEGIELHLNSIGCPECRKNYHKALKEYFESRKSELCGTCLERLEKNPMRILDCKSPICKEICKDAPVITDYICDECSAHFKSVQKYLDAMNIEYVIDPHIVRGLDYYTRTVFEFISNQIGAQGAVCAGGRYDGLVEELGGPHVPSLGFGLGTGRLLMLLEAQGIELPAPSGCELYIAPMGEDASVKAMSIVADLRAGGISVQTDVVGRSLKAQMKYADKIGAKYTMVLGDDEIAKGEAVIKDMDSGETETLSLDGLEDSFMQLMLRRESDALRETLTDGLSDELGGIDITALL
;
A
#
# COMPACT_ATOMS: atom_id res chain seq x y z
N MET A 1 -16.55 32.29 7.75
CA MET A 1 -17.05 31.44 8.87
C MET A 1 -15.89 30.64 9.42
N ALA A 2 -15.74 30.56 10.74
CA ALA A 2 -14.76 29.67 11.36
C ALA A 2 -15.32 28.24 11.36
N LEU A 3 -14.52 27.24 10.99
CA LEU A 3 -14.92 25.84 11.11
C LEU A 3 -15.04 25.46 12.59
N VAL A 4 -16.04 24.66 12.92
CA VAL A 4 -16.23 24.13 14.28
C VAL A 4 -15.10 23.18 14.66
N THR A 5 -14.67 22.34 13.71
CA THR A 5 -13.57 21.39 13.90
C THR A 5 -12.74 21.27 12.63
N LYS A 6 -11.51 20.77 12.78
CA LYS A 6 -10.61 20.36 11.68
C LYS A 6 -10.15 18.93 11.93
N ALA A 7 -9.60 18.26 10.93
CA ALA A 7 -8.97 16.96 11.08
C ALA A 7 -7.94 16.98 12.22
N ILE A 8 -7.86 15.88 12.97
CA ILE A 8 -6.92 15.74 14.09
C ILE A 8 -5.50 15.75 13.54
N LYS A 9 -4.59 16.42 14.25
CA LYS A 9 -3.17 16.48 13.86
C LYS A 9 -2.59 15.07 13.69
N GLY A 10 -2.08 14.79 12.50
CA GLY A 10 -1.54 13.48 12.13
C GLY A 10 -2.55 12.56 11.44
N THR A 11 -3.75 13.06 11.14
CA THR A 11 -4.68 12.46 10.18
C THR A 11 -4.90 13.40 9.00
N ARG A 12 -5.39 12.90 7.88
CA ARG A 12 -5.71 13.69 6.69
C ARG A 12 -6.91 13.14 5.96
N ASP A 13 -7.64 14.01 5.29
CA ASP A 13 -8.61 13.61 4.28
C ASP A 13 -7.86 13.26 2.98
N ILE A 14 -8.27 12.21 2.29
CA ILE A 14 -7.84 11.89 0.92
C ILE A 14 -8.95 12.36 -0.01
N MET A 15 -8.66 13.36 -0.83
CA MET A 15 -9.66 14.06 -1.60
C MET A 15 -9.95 13.37 -2.94
N PRO A 16 -11.13 13.63 -3.58
CA PRO A 16 -11.51 12.98 -4.83
C PRO A 16 -10.50 13.11 -5.98
N TRP A 17 -9.70 14.17 -5.99
CA TRP A 17 -8.68 14.40 -7.03
C TRP A 17 -7.36 13.66 -6.80
N GLU A 18 -7.20 12.97 -5.66
CA GLU A 18 -5.98 12.21 -5.34
C GLU A 18 -6.28 10.75 -4.96
N VAL A 19 -7.52 10.41 -4.57
CA VAL A 19 -7.88 9.08 -4.06
C VAL A 19 -7.62 7.97 -5.08
N TYR A 20 -7.71 8.26 -6.38
CA TYR A 20 -7.45 7.30 -7.45
C TYR A 20 -6.04 6.69 -7.37
N LYS A 21 -5.07 7.47 -6.90
CA LYS A 21 -3.70 6.98 -6.68
C LYS A 21 -3.66 5.89 -5.62
N ASN A 22 -4.40 6.09 -4.53
CA ASN A 22 -4.54 5.08 -3.49
C ASN A 22 -5.24 3.83 -4.02
N GLN A 23 -6.38 4.00 -4.74
CA GLN A 23 -7.13 2.90 -5.33
C GLN A 23 -6.30 2.07 -6.31
N PHE A 24 -5.47 2.71 -7.12
CA PHE A 24 -4.56 2.02 -8.03
C PHE A 24 -3.54 1.15 -7.27
N ILE A 25 -2.89 1.72 -6.23
CA ILE A 25 -1.94 0.98 -5.39
C ILE A 25 -2.65 -0.17 -4.67
N GLU A 26 -3.83 0.09 -4.10
CA GLU A 26 -4.65 -0.90 -3.36
C GLU A 26 -4.99 -2.10 -4.24
N GLN A 27 -5.48 -1.85 -5.45
CA GLN A 27 -5.80 -2.91 -6.41
C GLN A 27 -4.54 -3.66 -6.84
N THR A 28 -3.46 -2.94 -7.15
CA THR A 28 -2.18 -3.54 -7.60
C THR A 28 -1.62 -4.51 -6.55
N VAL A 29 -1.54 -4.10 -5.28
CA VAL A 29 -0.95 -4.97 -4.25
C VAL A 29 -1.81 -6.21 -3.97
N LEU A 30 -3.15 -6.09 -4.05
CA LEU A 30 -4.07 -7.21 -3.89
C LEU A 30 -4.00 -8.18 -5.08
N ASP A 31 -3.92 -7.68 -6.30
CA ASP A 31 -3.81 -8.50 -7.52
C ASP A 31 -2.48 -9.26 -7.57
N ILE A 32 -1.38 -8.62 -7.15
CA ILE A 32 -0.09 -9.30 -7.04
C ILE A 32 -0.15 -10.37 -5.95
N ALA A 33 -0.67 -10.06 -4.77
CA ALA A 33 -0.82 -11.03 -3.68
C ALA A 33 -1.65 -12.26 -4.11
N ALA A 34 -2.72 -12.04 -4.87
CA ALA A 34 -3.55 -13.12 -5.41
C ALA A 34 -2.76 -14.07 -6.33
N LYS A 35 -1.83 -13.55 -7.15
CA LYS A 35 -0.94 -14.36 -8.00
C LYS A 35 -0.02 -15.28 -7.18
N PHE A 36 0.35 -14.87 -5.95
CA PHE A 36 1.13 -15.67 -5.01
C PHE A 36 0.27 -16.61 -4.14
N GLY A 37 -1.05 -16.64 -4.37
CA GLY A 37 -2.00 -17.50 -3.65
C GLY A 37 -2.44 -16.94 -2.30
N PHE A 38 -2.20 -15.67 -2.01
CA PHE A 38 -2.71 -15.01 -0.81
C PHE A 38 -4.19 -14.68 -0.95
N ARG A 39 -4.93 -14.81 0.15
CA ARG A 39 -6.36 -14.46 0.24
C ARG A 39 -6.57 -13.35 1.25
N GLU A 40 -7.41 -12.39 0.91
CA GLU A 40 -7.68 -11.25 1.77
C GLU A 40 -8.39 -11.67 3.07
N ILE A 41 -7.92 -11.11 4.18
CA ILE A 41 -8.56 -11.15 5.49
C ILE A 41 -8.80 -9.73 6.00
N ARG A 42 -9.94 -9.50 6.64
CA ARG A 42 -10.27 -8.23 7.30
C ARG A 42 -10.54 -8.47 8.77
N THR A 43 -9.66 -7.96 9.62
CA THR A 43 -9.80 -8.02 11.07
C THR A 43 -10.49 -6.76 11.62
N PRO A 44 -11.05 -6.79 12.83
CA PRO A 44 -11.64 -5.59 13.46
C PRO A 44 -10.63 -4.45 13.61
N VAL A 45 -11.14 -3.20 13.61
CA VAL A 45 -10.32 -1.99 13.83
C VAL A 45 -9.76 -1.93 15.25
N PHE A 46 -10.50 -2.46 16.22
CA PHE A 46 -10.09 -2.50 17.62
C PHE A 46 -10.11 -3.94 18.13
N GLU A 47 -9.18 -4.23 19.02
CA GLU A 47 -8.96 -5.53 19.65
C GLU A 47 -8.79 -5.33 21.16
N HIS A 48 -8.82 -6.43 21.94
CA HIS A 48 -8.40 -6.38 23.33
C HIS A 48 -6.97 -5.92 23.43
N THR A 49 -6.69 -4.99 24.35
CA THR A 49 -5.32 -4.43 24.57
C THR A 49 -4.30 -5.51 24.83
N GLU A 50 -4.68 -6.58 25.52
CA GLU A 50 -3.84 -7.72 25.85
C GLU A 50 -3.25 -8.41 24.58
N LEU A 51 -4.00 -8.43 23.47
CA LEU A 51 -3.52 -9.00 22.22
C LEU A 51 -2.21 -8.34 21.76
N PHE A 52 -2.16 -7.01 21.83
CA PHE A 52 -0.98 -6.26 21.39
C PHE A 52 0.13 -6.29 22.45
N GLN A 53 -0.21 -6.28 23.74
CA GLN A 53 0.77 -6.39 24.81
C GLN A 53 1.56 -7.70 24.71
N ARG A 54 0.88 -8.81 24.49
CA ARG A 54 1.51 -10.13 24.30
C ARG A 54 2.18 -10.25 22.93
N GLY A 55 1.40 -10.00 21.86
CA GLY A 55 1.84 -10.27 20.50
C GLY A 55 2.92 -9.32 19.98
N VAL A 56 2.89 -8.04 20.38
CA VAL A 56 3.86 -7.02 19.89
C VAL A 56 5.06 -6.89 20.81
N GLY A 57 4.88 -7.16 22.10
CA GLY A 57 5.89 -7.10 23.15
C GLY A 57 5.80 -5.83 24.00
N GLU A 58 5.73 -6.01 25.31
CA GLU A 58 5.57 -4.92 26.30
C GLU A 58 6.71 -3.90 26.28
N THR A 59 7.90 -4.27 25.77
CA THR A 59 9.08 -3.40 25.75
C THR A 59 9.15 -2.49 24.53
N THR A 60 8.22 -2.65 23.56
CA THR A 60 8.22 -1.89 22.32
C THR A 60 7.68 -0.48 22.50
N ASP A 61 8.21 0.49 21.75
CA ASP A 61 7.69 1.86 21.74
C ASP A 61 6.21 1.91 21.34
N VAL A 62 5.78 1.00 20.45
CA VAL A 62 4.39 0.86 20.01
C VAL A 62 3.48 0.61 21.20
N VAL A 63 3.77 -0.40 22.01
CA VAL A 63 2.94 -0.76 23.17
C VAL A 63 3.04 0.28 24.28
N GLN A 64 4.24 0.81 24.55
CA GLN A 64 4.45 1.73 25.67
C GLN A 64 3.92 3.15 25.45
N LYS A 65 3.93 3.65 24.20
CA LYS A 65 3.75 5.09 23.91
C LYS A 65 2.81 5.39 22.74
N GLU A 66 2.56 4.42 21.84
CA GLU A 66 1.93 4.74 20.54
C GLU A 66 0.53 4.16 20.36
N MET A 67 0.07 3.29 21.26
CA MET A 67 -1.28 2.72 21.18
C MET A 67 -2.37 3.74 21.55
N TYR A 68 -3.47 3.71 20.81
CA TYR A 68 -4.71 4.37 21.20
C TYR A 68 -5.57 3.37 21.98
N THR A 69 -5.48 3.46 23.31
CA THR A 69 -6.15 2.54 24.25
C THR A 69 -7.20 3.28 25.06
N PHE A 70 -8.35 2.65 25.24
CA PHE A 70 -9.46 3.19 26.03
C PHE A 70 -10.34 2.05 26.56
N ASP A 71 -11.14 2.33 27.58
CA ASP A 71 -12.11 1.39 28.08
C ASP A 71 -13.42 1.54 27.33
N ASP A 72 -14.02 0.41 26.93
CA ASP A 72 -15.37 0.39 26.37
C ASP A 72 -16.44 0.56 27.47
N LYS A 73 -17.71 0.68 27.08
CA LYS A 73 -18.83 0.82 28.03
C LYS A 73 -18.99 -0.39 28.95
N GLY A 74 -18.41 -1.52 28.62
CA GLY A 74 -18.40 -2.74 29.46
C GLY A 74 -17.18 -2.84 30.37
N GLY A 75 -16.31 -1.82 30.41
CA GLY A 75 -15.09 -1.79 31.22
C GLY A 75 -13.96 -2.66 30.68
N ARG A 76 -13.99 -3.03 29.39
CA ARG A 76 -12.93 -3.80 28.74
C ARG A 76 -11.91 -2.83 28.14
N SER A 77 -10.62 -3.06 28.40
CA SER A 77 -9.55 -2.30 27.75
C SER A 77 -9.41 -2.75 26.30
N ILE A 78 -9.62 -1.83 25.37
CA ILE A 78 -9.53 -2.03 23.93
C ILE A 78 -8.57 -1.04 23.33
N THR A 79 -7.95 -1.45 22.22
CA THR A 79 -6.93 -0.68 21.51
C THR A 79 -7.23 -0.63 20.02
N LEU A 80 -7.14 0.54 19.40
CA LEU A 80 -7.14 0.64 17.95
C LEU A 80 -5.87 -0.06 17.44
N ARG A 81 -5.99 -0.97 16.48
CA ARG A 81 -4.86 -1.79 16.00
C ARG A 81 -3.68 -0.92 15.56
N PRO A 82 -2.50 -1.05 16.17
CA PRO A 82 -1.30 -0.35 15.76
C PRO A 82 -0.55 -1.07 14.63
N GLU A 83 -0.89 -2.33 14.38
CA GLU A 83 -0.42 -3.23 13.32
C GLU A 83 -1.47 -4.33 13.13
N VAL A 84 -1.33 -5.18 12.09
CA VAL A 84 -2.37 -6.15 11.74
C VAL A 84 -1.97 -7.59 12.05
N THR A 85 -0.69 -7.93 12.12
CA THR A 85 -0.17 -9.28 12.29
C THR A 85 -0.78 -10.00 13.51
N ALA A 86 -0.80 -9.33 14.67
CA ALA A 86 -1.40 -9.91 15.89
C ALA A 86 -2.90 -10.22 15.70
N GLY A 87 -3.64 -9.32 15.05
CA GLY A 87 -5.05 -9.52 14.72
C GLY A 87 -5.28 -10.66 13.73
N ALA A 88 -4.41 -10.81 12.73
CA ALA A 88 -4.45 -11.90 11.77
C ALA A 88 -4.17 -13.25 12.44
N VAL A 89 -3.16 -13.33 13.32
CA VAL A 89 -2.85 -14.54 14.09
C VAL A 89 -3.97 -14.89 15.07
N ARG A 90 -4.55 -13.89 15.77
CA ARG A 90 -5.72 -14.12 16.62
C ARG A 90 -6.89 -14.71 15.83
N SER A 91 -7.17 -14.15 14.64
CA SER A 91 -8.23 -14.66 13.75
C SER A 91 -7.94 -16.09 13.27
N PHE A 92 -6.68 -16.37 12.90
CA PHE A 92 -6.24 -17.71 12.53
C PHE A 92 -6.50 -18.74 13.64
N LEU A 93 -6.24 -18.35 14.90
CA LEU A 93 -6.51 -19.20 16.07
C LEU A 93 -7.99 -19.34 16.37
N GLU A 94 -8.73 -18.23 16.45
CA GLU A 94 -10.15 -18.19 16.81
C GLU A 94 -11.01 -19.00 15.84
N HIS A 95 -10.68 -18.97 14.56
CA HIS A 95 -11.40 -19.70 13.52
C HIS A 95 -10.82 -21.10 13.23
N GLY A 96 -9.83 -21.54 14.00
CA GLY A 96 -9.27 -22.89 13.88
C GLY A 96 -8.55 -23.18 12.55
N LEU A 97 -8.06 -22.14 11.85
CA LEU A 97 -7.42 -22.30 10.55
C LEU A 97 -6.14 -23.16 10.60
N PHE A 98 -5.56 -23.35 11.78
CA PHE A 98 -4.44 -24.25 11.98
C PHE A 98 -4.80 -25.75 11.80
N ASN A 99 -6.09 -26.09 11.74
CA ASN A 99 -6.58 -27.42 11.42
C ASN A 99 -6.82 -27.64 9.91
N GLU A 100 -6.76 -26.56 9.14
CA GLU A 100 -6.93 -26.59 7.69
C GLU A 100 -5.60 -26.93 6.98
N ALA A 101 -5.63 -26.95 5.64
CA ALA A 101 -4.42 -27.15 4.86
C ALA A 101 -3.41 -26.02 5.07
N LEU A 102 -2.21 -26.34 5.53
CA LEU A 102 -1.11 -25.40 5.71
C LEU A 102 -0.15 -25.42 4.50
N PRO A 103 0.52 -24.31 4.18
CA PRO A 103 0.43 -23.01 4.86
C PRO A 103 -0.84 -22.25 4.52
N GLN A 104 -1.38 -21.50 5.49
CA GLN A 104 -2.36 -20.47 5.21
C GLN A 104 -1.65 -19.19 4.76
N LYS A 105 -2.04 -18.66 3.61
CA LYS A 105 -1.51 -17.42 3.02
C LYS A 105 -2.59 -16.35 3.08
N LEU A 106 -2.43 -15.38 3.97
CA LEU A 106 -3.38 -14.31 4.23
C LEU A 106 -2.77 -12.97 3.83
N CYS A 107 -3.53 -12.10 3.16
CA CYS A 107 -3.15 -10.71 2.93
C CYS A 107 -4.21 -9.77 3.48
N TYR A 108 -3.82 -8.54 3.73
CA TYR A 108 -4.74 -7.51 4.20
C TYR A 108 -4.33 -6.12 3.70
N LEU A 109 -5.32 -5.25 3.59
CA LEU A 109 -5.15 -3.83 3.30
C LEU A 109 -6.02 -3.03 4.27
N LEU A 110 -5.43 -2.60 5.37
CA LEU A 110 -6.17 -2.10 6.54
C LEU A 110 -5.51 -0.87 7.15
N ASN A 111 -6.32 0.03 7.72
CA ASN A 111 -5.82 1.18 8.46
C ASN A 111 -5.28 0.76 9.82
N CYS A 112 -4.13 1.33 10.19
CA CYS A 112 -3.49 1.20 11.49
C CYS A 112 -3.40 2.56 12.18
N TYR A 113 -3.27 2.55 13.51
CA TYR A 113 -3.37 3.75 14.34
C TYR A 113 -2.23 3.79 15.35
N ARG A 114 -1.37 4.83 15.26
CA ARG A 114 -0.25 5.03 16.19
C ARG A 114 -0.14 6.47 16.63
N TYR A 115 0.00 6.72 17.93
CA TYR A 115 0.20 8.04 18.49
C TYR A 115 1.65 8.51 18.30
N GLU A 116 2.10 8.53 17.06
CA GLU A 116 3.43 9.01 16.70
C GLU A 116 3.47 10.54 16.54
N LYS A 117 4.69 11.10 16.62
CA LYS A 117 4.92 12.48 16.22
C LYS A 117 4.77 12.58 14.70
N PRO A 118 3.77 13.31 14.18
CA PRO A 118 3.55 13.42 12.74
C PRO A 118 4.75 14.04 12.03
N GLN A 119 5.16 13.43 10.94
CA GLN A 119 6.18 13.91 10.01
C GLN A 119 5.92 13.34 8.62
N ALA A 120 6.67 13.75 7.60
CA ALA A 120 6.52 13.19 6.25
C ALA A 120 6.60 11.66 6.28
N GLY A 121 5.62 10.98 5.71
CA GLY A 121 5.50 9.53 5.68
C GLY A 121 5.14 8.85 7.02
N ARG A 122 4.79 9.64 8.06
CA ARG A 122 4.31 9.12 9.34
C ARG A 122 3.06 9.84 9.79
N TRP A 123 1.95 9.15 9.68
CA TRP A 123 0.64 9.59 10.11
C TRP A 123 0.19 8.80 11.33
N ARG A 124 -0.75 9.36 12.09
CA ARG A 124 -1.38 8.67 13.22
C ARG A 124 -2.41 7.65 12.78
N GLU A 125 -3.00 7.88 11.63
CA GLU A 125 -3.77 6.92 10.86
C GLU A 125 -3.06 6.71 9.53
N PHE A 126 -2.75 5.45 9.22
CA PHE A 126 -2.06 5.06 7.99
C PHE A 126 -2.56 3.72 7.52
N GLN A 127 -2.56 3.51 6.22
CA GLN A 127 -2.95 2.24 5.64
C GLN A 127 -1.72 1.34 5.46
N GLN A 128 -1.88 0.08 5.80
CA GLN A 128 -0.89 -0.97 5.67
C GLN A 128 -1.42 -2.09 4.79
N PHE A 129 -0.71 -2.40 3.72
CA PHE A 129 -0.79 -3.70 3.07
C PHE A 129 0.17 -4.65 3.78
N GLY A 130 -0.25 -5.90 3.98
CA GLY A 130 0.62 -6.91 4.54
C GLY A 130 0.21 -8.30 4.14
N VAL A 131 1.13 -9.23 4.31
CA VAL A 131 0.93 -10.66 4.07
C VAL A 131 1.44 -11.47 5.25
N GLU A 132 0.75 -12.56 5.53
CA GLU A 132 1.11 -13.53 6.59
C GLU A 132 1.05 -14.93 6.01
N THR A 133 2.15 -15.66 6.10
CA THR A 133 2.23 -17.09 5.77
C THR A 133 2.36 -17.87 7.07
N LEU A 134 1.33 -18.65 7.41
CA LEU A 134 1.20 -19.37 8.66
C LEU A 134 1.31 -20.87 8.39
N GLY A 135 2.32 -21.54 8.97
CA GLY A 135 2.56 -22.97 8.80
C GLY A 135 3.67 -23.32 7.82
N ALA A 136 4.62 -22.43 7.54
CA ALA A 136 5.75 -22.69 6.64
C ALA A 136 7.10 -22.48 7.34
N ALA A 137 7.82 -23.54 7.62
CA ALA A 137 9.15 -23.51 8.25
C ALA A 137 10.30 -23.37 7.23
N SER A 138 10.06 -23.70 5.96
CA SER A 138 11.09 -23.71 4.93
C SER A 138 11.63 -22.30 4.61
N PRO A 139 12.96 -22.13 4.39
CA PRO A 139 13.53 -20.87 3.92
C PRO A 139 13.01 -20.44 2.52
N ALA A 140 12.39 -21.33 1.77
CA ALA A 140 11.72 -20.99 0.52
C ALA A 140 10.53 -20.04 0.75
N ALA A 141 9.83 -20.15 1.89
CA ALA A 141 8.74 -19.26 2.24
C ALA A 141 9.23 -17.83 2.54
N ASP A 142 10.41 -17.71 3.17
CA ASP A 142 11.05 -16.40 3.39
C ASP A 142 11.36 -15.73 2.05
N ALA A 143 11.95 -16.47 1.12
CA ALA A 143 12.26 -15.95 -0.20
C ALA A 143 10.99 -15.62 -1.01
N GLU A 144 9.92 -16.41 -0.87
CA GLU A 144 8.63 -16.16 -1.55
C GLU A 144 8.00 -14.83 -1.12
N ILE A 145 7.92 -14.53 0.18
CA ILE A 145 7.35 -13.24 0.63
C ILE A 145 8.21 -12.05 0.26
N ILE A 146 9.55 -12.22 0.25
CA ILE A 146 10.47 -11.20 -0.22
C ILE A 146 10.27 -10.95 -1.72
N SER A 147 10.13 -12.02 -2.53
CA SER A 147 9.87 -11.90 -3.96
C SER A 147 8.53 -11.22 -4.26
N LEU A 148 7.49 -11.46 -3.45
CA LEU A 148 6.21 -10.76 -3.58
C LEU A 148 6.38 -9.25 -3.36
N ALA A 149 7.12 -8.85 -2.31
CA ALA A 149 7.39 -7.44 -2.07
C ALA A 149 8.21 -6.81 -3.21
N ASN A 150 9.22 -7.54 -3.72
CA ASN A 150 10.02 -7.11 -4.87
C ASN A 150 9.19 -6.94 -6.14
N GLU A 151 8.25 -7.86 -6.40
CA GLU A 151 7.34 -7.79 -7.55
C GLU A 151 6.44 -6.55 -7.50
N ILE A 152 5.97 -6.17 -6.31
CA ILE A 152 5.18 -4.93 -6.14
C ILE A 152 6.00 -3.71 -6.60
N PHE A 153 7.26 -3.59 -6.15
CA PHE A 153 8.11 -2.47 -6.54
C PHE A 153 8.46 -2.49 -8.02
N ALA A 154 8.79 -3.67 -8.55
CA ALA A 154 9.10 -3.84 -9.97
C ALA A 154 7.89 -3.49 -10.87
N PHE A 155 6.70 -3.98 -10.53
CA PHE A 155 5.47 -3.68 -11.29
C PHE A 155 5.13 -2.19 -11.31
N LEU A 156 5.38 -1.49 -10.20
CA LEU A 156 5.15 -0.06 -10.09
C LEU A 156 6.28 0.79 -10.67
N GLY A 157 7.32 0.18 -11.22
CA GLY A 157 8.47 0.88 -11.82
C GLY A 157 9.34 1.62 -10.79
N VAL A 158 9.34 1.17 -9.53
CA VAL A 158 10.16 1.79 -8.47
C VAL A 158 11.62 1.44 -8.67
N GLU A 159 12.47 2.45 -8.77
CA GLU A 159 13.93 2.32 -8.88
C GLU A 159 14.64 2.69 -7.58
N GLY A 160 15.91 2.23 -7.43
CA GLY A 160 16.77 2.61 -6.31
C GLY A 160 16.21 2.23 -4.92
N ILE A 161 15.43 1.15 -4.85
CA ILE A 161 15.03 0.54 -3.58
C ILE A 161 15.95 -0.65 -3.30
N GLU A 162 16.53 -0.70 -2.10
CA GLU A 162 17.47 -1.73 -1.70
C GLU A 162 16.82 -2.70 -0.72
N LEU A 163 16.99 -4.01 -0.97
CA LEU A 163 16.62 -5.05 -0.03
C LEU A 163 17.76 -5.27 0.97
N HIS A 164 17.54 -4.90 2.21
CA HIS A 164 18.43 -5.23 3.32
C HIS A 164 17.94 -6.48 4.03
N LEU A 165 18.84 -7.44 4.24
CA LEU A 165 18.54 -8.78 4.79
C LEU A 165 19.42 -9.07 6.01
N ASN A 166 18.81 -9.63 7.07
CA ASN A 166 19.53 -10.09 8.25
C ASN A 166 18.92 -11.37 8.82
N SER A 167 19.64 -12.02 9.71
CA SER A 167 19.12 -13.06 10.60
C SER A 167 19.33 -12.67 12.05
N ILE A 168 18.24 -12.51 12.80
CA ILE A 168 18.30 -12.24 14.24
C ILE A 168 18.32 -13.52 15.08
N GLY A 169 18.50 -14.67 14.46
CA GLY A 169 18.61 -15.98 15.09
C GLY A 169 17.34 -16.48 15.79
N CYS A 170 17.43 -17.68 16.35
CA CYS A 170 16.40 -18.25 17.20
C CYS A 170 16.52 -17.69 18.64
N PRO A 171 15.59 -18.03 19.56
CA PRO A 171 15.68 -17.60 20.97
C PRO A 171 17.01 -17.95 21.65
N GLU A 172 17.62 -19.09 21.35
CA GLU A 172 18.92 -19.49 21.92
C GLU A 172 20.08 -18.63 21.38
N CYS A 173 20.10 -18.34 20.08
CA CYS A 173 21.06 -17.41 19.49
C CYS A 173 20.97 -16.03 20.17
N ARG A 174 19.74 -15.55 20.37
CA ARG A 174 19.50 -14.24 21.01
C ARG A 174 19.98 -14.17 22.44
N LYS A 175 19.88 -15.25 23.25
CA LYS A 175 20.42 -15.27 24.62
C LYS A 175 21.92 -14.97 24.63
N ASN A 176 22.68 -15.65 23.78
CA ASN A 176 24.12 -15.45 23.69
C ASN A 176 24.46 -14.04 23.19
N TYR A 177 23.75 -13.58 22.18
CA TYR A 177 23.94 -12.24 21.61
C TYR A 177 23.58 -11.12 22.61
N HIS A 178 22.46 -11.25 23.33
CA HIS A 178 22.08 -10.30 24.39
C HIS A 178 23.17 -10.16 25.45
N LYS A 179 23.79 -11.27 25.83
CA LYS A 179 24.91 -11.25 26.79
C LYS A 179 26.07 -10.43 26.23
N ALA A 180 26.50 -10.70 25.01
CA ALA A 180 27.59 -9.97 24.37
C ALA A 180 27.26 -8.47 24.20
N LEU A 181 26.05 -8.14 23.77
CA LEU A 181 25.60 -6.74 23.67
C LEU A 181 25.56 -6.05 25.02
N LYS A 182 25.09 -6.72 26.09
CA LYS A 182 25.03 -6.17 27.41
C LYS A 182 26.44 -5.88 27.90
N GLU A 183 27.37 -6.80 27.79
CA GLU A 183 28.78 -6.60 28.17
C GLU A 183 29.40 -5.43 27.38
N TYR A 184 29.14 -5.34 26.07
CA TYR A 184 29.65 -4.25 25.26
C TYR A 184 29.11 -2.88 25.67
N PHE A 185 27.80 -2.74 25.84
CA PHE A 185 27.18 -1.45 26.20
C PHE A 185 27.37 -1.07 27.66
N GLU A 186 27.50 -2.02 28.57
CA GLU A 186 27.86 -1.72 29.97
C GLU A 186 29.21 -1.01 30.09
N SER A 187 30.20 -1.43 29.27
CA SER A 187 31.52 -0.77 29.24
C SER A 187 31.46 0.68 28.72
N ARG A 188 30.38 1.06 28.05
CA ARG A 188 30.16 2.41 27.47
C ARG A 188 28.89 3.08 28.00
N LYS A 189 28.41 2.65 29.17
CA LYS A 189 27.16 3.08 29.81
C LYS A 189 27.06 4.59 29.99
N SER A 190 28.16 5.25 30.31
CA SER A 190 28.23 6.71 30.49
C SER A 190 28.03 7.52 29.21
N GLU A 191 28.17 6.91 28.05
CA GLU A 191 28.05 7.54 26.74
C GLU A 191 26.64 7.37 26.14
N LEU A 192 25.84 6.46 26.70
CA LEU A 192 24.49 6.15 26.17
C LEU A 192 23.49 7.26 26.53
N CYS A 193 22.54 7.51 25.60
CA CYS A 193 21.41 8.40 25.90
C CYS A 193 20.45 7.77 26.93
N GLY A 194 19.64 8.61 27.63
CA GLY A 194 18.72 8.15 28.67
C GLY A 194 17.81 6.98 28.25
N THR A 195 17.24 7.02 27.05
CA THR A 195 16.42 5.91 26.52
C THR A 195 17.23 4.63 26.35
N CYS A 196 18.50 4.72 25.92
CA CYS A 196 19.34 3.55 25.74
C CYS A 196 19.81 2.94 27.08
N LEU A 197 19.90 3.73 28.15
CA LEU A 197 20.14 3.22 29.50
C LEU A 197 18.97 2.31 29.96
N GLU A 198 17.73 2.70 29.70
CA GLU A 198 16.56 1.86 29.99
C GLU A 198 16.53 0.59 29.13
N ARG A 199 16.87 0.73 27.82
CA ARG A 199 16.92 -0.37 26.87
C ARG A 199 18.01 -1.39 27.21
N LEU A 200 19.13 -0.95 27.77
CA LEU A 200 20.23 -1.82 28.17
C LEU A 200 19.80 -2.86 29.22
N GLU A 201 18.90 -2.47 30.12
CA GLU A 201 18.39 -3.40 31.14
C GLU A 201 17.27 -4.33 30.61
N LYS A 202 16.42 -3.82 29.71
CA LYS A 202 15.24 -4.54 29.23
C LYS A 202 15.50 -5.35 27.96
N ASN A 203 16.06 -4.71 26.93
CA ASN A 203 16.34 -5.30 25.64
C ASN A 203 17.49 -4.56 24.93
N PRO A 204 18.75 -5.00 25.11
CA PRO A 204 19.92 -4.32 24.55
C PRO A 204 19.94 -4.25 23.02
N MET A 205 19.27 -5.17 22.30
CA MET A 205 19.15 -5.10 20.84
C MET A 205 18.46 -3.81 20.39
N ARG A 206 17.56 -3.23 21.19
CA ARG A 206 16.89 -1.97 20.89
C ARG A 206 17.81 -0.75 20.87
N ILE A 207 19.03 -0.86 21.41
CA ILE A 207 20.04 0.20 21.37
C ILE A 207 20.53 0.36 19.92
N LEU A 208 20.61 -0.72 19.15
CA LEU A 208 21.05 -0.70 17.75
C LEU A 208 20.14 0.17 16.85
N ASP A 209 18.86 0.30 17.19
CA ASP A 209 17.89 1.18 16.48
C ASP A 209 17.80 2.58 17.12
N CYS A 210 18.81 3.02 17.88
CA CYS A 210 18.76 4.33 18.49
C CYS A 210 19.02 5.45 17.47
N LYS A 211 18.18 6.49 17.52
CA LYS A 211 18.29 7.65 16.61
C LYS A 211 19.29 8.72 17.07
N SER A 212 19.79 8.62 18.31
CA SER A 212 20.81 9.53 18.83
C SER A 212 22.11 9.37 18.04
N PRO A 213 22.72 10.46 17.53
CA PRO A 213 23.99 10.38 16.81
C PRO A 213 25.11 9.70 17.62
N ILE A 214 25.17 9.97 18.93
CA ILE A 214 26.17 9.37 19.82
C ILE A 214 25.96 7.85 19.92
N CYS A 215 24.73 7.40 20.17
CA CYS A 215 24.43 5.98 20.23
C CYS A 215 24.65 5.27 18.90
N LYS A 216 24.34 5.92 17.78
CA LYS A 216 24.63 5.36 16.43
C LYS A 216 26.12 5.12 16.22
N GLU A 217 26.95 6.05 16.66
CA GLU A 217 28.41 5.88 16.56
C GLU A 217 28.89 4.70 17.39
N ILE A 218 28.43 4.58 18.64
CA ILE A 218 28.74 3.45 19.51
C ILE A 218 28.29 2.12 18.91
N CYS A 219 27.12 2.09 18.23
CA CYS A 219 26.58 0.87 17.61
C CYS A 219 27.38 0.35 16.42
N LYS A 220 28.22 1.17 15.78
CA LYS A 220 29.04 0.72 14.63
C LYS A 220 30.00 -0.41 14.97
N ASP A 221 30.56 -0.38 16.18
CA ASP A 221 31.53 -1.37 16.67
C ASP A 221 30.87 -2.42 17.58
N ALA A 222 29.54 -2.42 17.68
CA ALA A 222 28.83 -3.40 18.50
C ALA A 222 28.92 -4.81 17.90
N PRO A 223 28.95 -5.86 18.74
CA PRO A 223 28.85 -7.23 18.25
C PRO A 223 27.69 -7.40 17.28
N VAL A 224 27.87 -8.16 16.20
CA VAL A 224 26.84 -8.43 15.20
C VAL A 224 26.18 -9.79 15.44
N ILE A 225 24.87 -9.89 15.27
CA ILE A 225 24.10 -11.12 15.57
C ILE A 225 24.55 -12.31 14.75
N THR A 226 25.01 -12.10 13.52
CA THR A 226 25.45 -13.18 12.60
C THR A 226 26.62 -14.00 13.15
N ASP A 227 27.40 -13.46 14.09
CA ASP A 227 28.50 -14.19 14.74
C ASP A 227 28.01 -15.10 15.90
N TYR A 228 26.75 -14.98 16.29
CA TYR A 228 26.15 -15.66 17.42
C TYR A 228 25.02 -16.63 17.02
N ILE A 229 24.72 -16.75 15.72
CA ILE A 229 23.68 -17.68 15.24
C ILE A 229 24.18 -19.12 15.24
N CYS A 230 23.29 -20.06 15.61
CA CYS A 230 23.60 -21.48 15.58
C CYS A 230 23.65 -22.02 14.12
N ASP A 231 24.17 -23.23 13.97
CA ASP A 231 24.33 -23.88 12.66
C ASP A 231 23.00 -23.97 11.89
N GLU A 232 21.89 -24.26 12.59
CA GLU A 232 20.57 -24.34 11.99
C GLU A 232 20.13 -22.97 11.43
N CYS A 233 20.26 -21.89 12.22
CA CYS A 233 19.93 -20.54 11.78
C CYS A 233 20.85 -20.07 10.65
N SER A 234 22.14 -20.43 10.69
CA SER A 234 23.11 -20.14 9.63
C SER A 234 22.73 -20.87 8.34
N ALA A 235 22.38 -22.16 8.42
CA ALA A 235 21.95 -22.96 7.27
C ALA A 235 20.66 -22.41 6.65
N HIS A 236 19.68 -22.05 7.50
CA HIS A 236 18.43 -21.40 7.05
C HIS A 236 18.71 -20.11 6.28
N PHE A 237 19.49 -19.21 6.89
CA PHE A 237 19.81 -17.90 6.30
C PHE A 237 20.57 -18.03 4.98
N LYS A 238 21.53 -18.96 4.87
CA LYS A 238 22.23 -19.27 3.62
C LYS A 238 21.29 -19.83 2.56
N SER A 239 20.27 -20.59 2.96
CA SER A 239 19.28 -21.13 2.02
C SER A 239 18.35 -20.03 1.49
N VAL A 240 17.94 -19.06 2.33
CA VAL A 240 17.18 -17.89 1.86
C VAL A 240 17.98 -17.14 0.78
N GLN A 241 19.26 -16.86 1.03
CA GLN A 241 20.14 -16.19 0.07
C GLN A 241 20.20 -16.95 -1.27
N LYS A 242 20.37 -18.29 -1.24
CA LYS A 242 20.38 -19.11 -2.47
C LYS A 242 19.08 -19.01 -3.27
N TYR A 243 17.91 -18.93 -2.59
CA TYR A 243 16.64 -18.76 -3.29
C TYR A 243 16.53 -17.36 -3.91
N LEU A 244 16.97 -16.32 -3.21
CA LEU A 244 16.99 -14.94 -3.75
C LEU A 244 17.94 -14.84 -4.95
N ASP A 245 19.14 -15.43 -4.84
CA ASP A 245 20.12 -15.51 -5.96
C ASP A 245 19.51 -16.19 -7.19
N ALA A 246 18.80 -17.33 -6.98
CA ALA A 246 18.12 -18.06 -8.07
C ALA A 246 16.98 -17.27 -8.73
N MET A 247 16.38 -16.32 -8.01
CA MET A 247 15.33 -15.42 -8.52
C MET A 247 15.91 -14.10 -9.05
N ASN A 248 17.25 -13.93 -9.06
CA ASN A 248 17.94 -12.69 -9.42
C ASN A 248 17.47 -11.47 -8.61
N ILE A 249 17.17 -11.66 -7.33
CA ILE A 249 16.81 -10.58 -6.41
C ILE A 249 18.07 -10.14 -5.68
N GLU A 250 18.50 -8.91 -5.93
CA GLU A 250 19.66 -8.32 -5.27
C GLU A 250 19.34 -7.98 -3.81
N TYR A 251 20.32 -8.17 -2.92
CA TYR A 251 20.17 -7.84 -1.50
C TYR A 251 21.51 -7.43 -0.87
N VAL A 252 21.40 -6.70 0.23
CA VAL A 252 22.53 -6.32 1.09
C VAL A 252 22.38 -7.03 2.43
N ILE A 253 23.44 -7.71 2.90
CA ILE A 253 23.46 -8.24 4.26
C ILE A 253 23.73 -7.09 5.22
N ASP A 254 22.75 -6.76 6.05
CA ASP A 254 22.85 -5.68 7.03
C ASP A 254 22.65 -6.24 8.46
N PRO A 255 23.74 -6.54 9.18
CA PRO A 255 23.67 -7.14 10.52
C PRO A 255 23.10 -6.20 11.59
N HIS A 256 22.89 -4.94 11.27
CA HIS A 256 22.34 -3.93 12.18
C HIS A 256 20.82 -3.80 12.11
N ILE A 257 20.15 -4.46 11.14
CA ILE A 257 18.70 -4.46 11.10
C ILE A 257 18.16 -5.18 12.32
N VAL A 258 17.43 -4.44 13.16
CA VAL A 258 16.59 -4.93 14.24
C VAL A 258 15.17 -4.43 14.03
N ARG A 259 14.19 -5.29 14.27
CA ARG A 259 12.78 -4.94 14.03
C ARG A 259 12.16 -4.23 15.23
N GLY A 260 11.20 -3.35 14.91
CA GLY A 260 10.45 -2.57 15.92
C GLY A 260 9.54 -3.39 16.84
N LEU A 261 9.36 -4.70 16.59
CA LEU A 261 8.47 -5.59 17.32
C LEU A 261 9.28 -6.79 17.83
N ASP A 262 8.94 -7.32 19.02
CA ASP A 262 9.78 -8.30 19.73
C ASP A 262 9.57 -9.76 19.26
N TYR A 263 8.50 -10.04 18.53
CA TYR A 263 8.14 -11.39 18.09
C TYR A 263 9.04 -11.99 17.00
N TYR A 264 9.84 -11.17 16.31
CA TYR A 264 10.64 -11.66 15.17
C TYR A 264 11.69 -12.68 15.59
N THR A 265 11.94 -13.63 14.68
CA THR A 265 12.96 -14.69 14.78
C THR A 265 13.61 -14.92 13.43
N ARG A 266 14.85 -15.48 13.39
CA ARG A 266 15.54 -15.87 12.16
C ARG A 266 15.60 -14.73 11.13
N THR A 267 15.02 -14.92 9.95
CA THR A 267 15.07 -13.96 8.84
C THR A 267 14.27 -12.69 9.14
N VAL A 268 14.90 -11.54 8.93
CA VAL A 268 14.27 -10.22 8.90
C VAL A 268 14.77 -9.45 7.68
N PHE A 269 13.92 -8.59 7.13
CA PHE A 269 14.27 -7.80 5.96
C PHE A 269 13.56 -6.45 5.93
N GLU A 270 14.17 -5.52 5.18
CA GLU A 270 13.62 -4.19 4.90
C GLU A 270 13.91 -3.80 3.45
N PHE A 271 12.91 -3.26 2.76
CA PHE A 271 13.10 -2.54 1.51
C PHE A 271 13.24 -1.05 1.82
N ILE A 272 14.41 -0.50 1.53
CA ILE A 272 14.82 0.84 1.94
C ILE A 272 15.04 1.71 0.71
N SER A 273 14.50 2.93 0.74
CA SER A 273 14.81 3.97 -0.24
C SER A 273 15.31 5.23 0.45
N ASN A 274 16.37 5.83 -0.10
CA ASN A 274 16.94 7.08 0.38
C ASN A 274 16.15 8.32 -0.06
N GLN A 275 15.14 8.15 -0.92
CA GLN A 275 14.39 9.26 -1.54
C GLN A 275 13.24 9.78 -0.67
N ILE A 276 12.80 9.03 0.35
CA ILE A 276 11.67 9.39 1.22
C ILE A 276 12.06 9.84 2.63
N GLY A 277 13.28 10.35 2.79
CA GLY A 277 13.78 10.95 4.05
C GLY A 277 14.47 9.95 4.98
N ALA A 278 14.73 10.38 6.22
CA ALA A 278 15.61 9.69 7.18
C ALA A 278 15.16 8.29 7.66
N GLN A 279 13.96 7.85 7.29
CA GLN A 279 13.43 6.52 7.59
C GLN A 279 12.94 5.87 6.30
N GLY A 280 13.89 5.38 5.53
CA GLY A 280 13.70 4.88 4.18
C GLY A 280 12.93 3.56 4.03
N ALA A 281 12.63 2.82 5.11
CA ALA A 281 11.93 1.55 5.00
C ALA A 281 10.48 1.75 4.52
N VAL A 282 10.17 1.26 3.32
CA VAL A 282 8.84 1.26 2.69
C VAL A 282 8.09 -0.02 3.02
N CYS A 283 8.78 -1.16 2.96
CA CYS A 283 8.29 -2.49 3.30
C CYS A 283 9.25 -3.14 4.27
N ALA A 284 8.73 -3.89 5.23
CA ALA A 284 9.56 -4.54 6.19
C ALA A 284 8.87 -5.75 6.82
N GLY A 285 9.60 -6.84 7.00
CA GLY A 285 9.06 -8.09 7.47
C GLY A 285 10.09 -9.05 8.04
N GLY A 286 9.66 -10.29 8.16
CA GLY A 286 10.49 -11.39 8.64
C GLY A 286 9.68 -12.51 9.24
N ARG A 287 10.39 -13.45 9.87
CA ARG A 287 9.85 -14.65 10.49
C ARG A 287 9.53 -14.40 11.97
N TYR A 288 8.46 -15.02 12.45
CA TYR A 288 7.99 -14.92 13.85
C TYR A 288 7.39 -16.25 14.33
N ASP A 289 8.22 -17.29 14.36
CA ASP A 289 7.82 -18.68 14.62
C ASP A 289 7.15 -18.91 15.99
N GLY A 290 7.36 -18.03 16.98
CA GLY A 290 6.79 -18.15 18.32
C GLY A 290 5.48 -17.42 18.55
N LEU A 291 5.02 -16.55 17.63
CA LEU A 291 3.88 -15.67 17.89
C LEU A 291 2.56 -16.43 18.08
N VAL A 292 2.32 -17.48 17.31
CA VAL A 292 1.09 -18.29 17.44
C VAL A 292 1.00 -18.95 18.80
N GLU A 293 2.11 -19.49 19.32
CA GLU A 293 2.19 -20.08 20.68
C GLU A 293 2.01 -19.01 21.76
N GLU A 294 2.60 -17.85 21.59
CA GLU A 294 2.50 -16.71 22.52
C GLU A 294 1.07 -16.22 22.68
N LEU A 295 0.27 -16.35 21.62
CA LEU A 295 -1.17 -16.05 21.61
C LEU A 295 -2.05 -17.26 22.00
N GLY A 296 -1.45 -18.36 22.46
CA GLY A 296 -2.16 -19.51 23.03
C GLY A 296 -2.49 -20.63 22.05
N GLY A 297 -1.88 -20.62 20.85
CA GLY A 297 -2.03 -21.66 19.84
C GLY A 297 -0.96 -22.74 19.86
N PRO A 298 -0.99 -23.66 18.89
CA PRO A 298 0.08 -24.64 18.68
C PRO A 298 1.33 -23.97 18.08
N HIS A 299 2.45 -24.71 18.04
CA HIS A 299 3.63 -24.26 17.32
C HIS A 299 3.37 -24.23 15.81
N VAL A 300 3.33 -23.03 15.24
CA VAL A 300 3.07 -22.77 13.81
C VAL A 300 4.13 -21.81 13.29
N PRO A 301 5.14 -22.28 12.55
CA PRO A 301 6.13 -21.40 11.95
C PRO A 301 5.48 -20.38 11.04
N SER A 302 5.79 -19.10 11.26
CA SER A 302 5.07 -18.01 10.65
C SER A 302 6.00 -16.88 10.18
N LEU A 303 5.60 -16.19 9.13
CA LEU A 303 6.36 -15.09 8.56
C LEU A 303 5.43 -14.16 7.78
N GLY A 304 5.84 -12.91 7.61
CA GLY A 304 5.06 -11.92 6.89
C GLY A 304 5.80 -10.60 6.73
N PHE A 305 5.15 -9.66 6.08
CA PHE A 305 5.62 -8.28 6.00
C PHE A 305 4.47 -7.28 6.05
N GLY A 306 4.82 -6.04 6.40
CA GLY A 306 3.95 -4.87 6.27
C GLY A 306 4.57 -3.83 5.35
N LEU A 307 3.76 -3.29 4.43
CA LEU A 307 4.09 -2.22 3.51
C LEU A 307 3.15 -1.04 3.76
N GLY A 308 3.70 0.15 4.03
CA GLY A 308 2.91 1.36 4.19
C GLY A 308 2.53 1.96 2.84
N THR A 309 1.24 1.90 2.46
CA THR A 309 0.79 2.40 1.14
C THR A 309 1.05 3.90 0.95
N GLY A 310 0.90 4.68 2.02
CA GLY A 310 1.23 6.11 1.97
C GLY A 310 2.72 6.40 1.76
N ARG A 311 3.63 5.53 2.22
CA ARG A 311 5.07 5.65 1.94
C ARG A 311 5.42 5.22 0.53
N LEU A 312 4.76 4.18 0.04
CA LEU A 312 4.88 3.76 -1.34
C LEU A 312 4.44 4.88 -2.29
N LEU A 313 3.29 5.50 -2.02
CA LEU A 313 2.82 6.64 -2.81
C LEU A 313 3.81 7.81 -2.80
N MET A 314 4.37 8.14 -1.63
CA MET A 314 5.40 9.19 -1.54
C MET A 314 6.65 8.85 -2.36
N LEU A 315 7.04 7.58 -2.43
CA LEU A 315 8.18 7.14 -3.23
C LEU A 315 7.89 7.27 -4.71
N LEU A 316 6.71 6.84 -5.17
CA LEU A 316 6.26 7.00 -6.56
C LEU A 316 6.24 8.48 -6.97
N GLU A 317 5.69 9.35 -6.12
CA GLU A 317 5.67 10.80 -6.35
C GLU A 317 7.08 11.42 -6.39
N ALA A 318 7.98 10.96 -5.50
CA ALA A 318 9.38 11.44 -5.50
C ALA A 318 10.15 11.03 -6.76
N GLN A 319 9.77 9.92 -7.39
CA GLN A 319 10.34 9.43 -8.65
C GLN A 319 9.64 9.98 -9.90
N GLY A 320 8.58 10.78 -9.73
CA GLY A 320 7.81 11.30 -10.85
C GLY A 320 7.00 10.24 -11.60
N ILE A 321 6.73 9.09 -10.95
CA ILE A 321 5.91 8.03 -11.54
C ILE A 321 4.44 8.46 -11.51
N GLU A 322 3.88 8.69 -12.69
CA GLU A 322 2.48 9.05 -12.84
C GLU A 322 1.59 7.80 -12.80
N LEU A 323 0.58 7.85 -11.95
CA LEU A 323 -0.40 6.79 -11.85
C LEU A 323 -1.63 7.10 -12.72
N PRO A 324 -2.24 6.09 -13.36
CA PRO A 324 -3.37 6.30 -14.26
C PRO A 324 -4.53 6.94 -13.50
N ALA A 325 -4.94 8.11 -13.97
CA ALA A 325 -6.13 8.78 -13.48
C ALA A 325 -7.38 8.08 -14.07
N PRO A 326 -8.47 7.96 -13.30
CA PRO A 326 -9.71 7.44 -13.85
C PRO A 326 -10.21 8.36 -14.96
N SER A 327 -10.84 7.78 -15.96
CA SER A 327 -11.59 8.56 -16.95
C SER A 327 -12.61 9.43 -16.19
N GLY A 328 -12.64 10.72 -16.53
CA GLY A 328 -13.59 11.66 -15.98
C GLY A 328 -15.02 11.42 -16.49
N CYS A 329 -15.79 12.48 -16.67
CA CYS A 329 -17.08 12.43 -17.35
C CYS A 329 -16.84 12.20 -18.85
N GLU A 330 -17.29 11.07 -19.38
CA GLU A 330 -17.14 10.78 -20.82
C GLU A 330 -18.08 11.63 -21.64
N LEU A 331 -19.35 11.72 -21.22
CA LEU A 331 -20.33 12.58 -21.90
C LEU A 331 -21.07 13.46 -20.91
N TYR A 332 -21.18 14.75 -21.22
CA TYR A 332 -22.06 15.66 -20.53
C TYR A 332 -23.24 16.05 -21.44
N ILE A 333 -24.46 15.69 -21.04
CA ILE A 333 -25.70 16.07 -21.75
C ILE A 333 -26.21 17.38 -21.18
N ALA A 334 -26.32 18.40 -22.00
CA ALA A 334 -26.79 19.74 -21.64
C ALA A 334 -28.23 19.96 -22.14
N PRO A 335 -29.27 19.65 -21.33
CA PRO A 335 -30.66 19.83 -21.72
C PRO A 335 -31.06 21.30 -21.71
N MET A 336 -31.97 21.65 -22.64
CA MET A 336 -32.63 22.96 -22.74
C MET A 336 -34.16 22.80 -22.67
N GLY A 337 -34.74 23.11 -21.52
CA GLY A 337 -36.18 22.97 -21.27
C GLY A 337 -36.53 21.75 -20.45
N GLU A 338 -37.80 21.66 -20.07
CA GLU A 338 -38.28 20.60 -19.16
C GLU A 338 -38.33 19.25 -19.87
N ASP A 339 -38.89 19.18 -21.08
CA ASP A 339 -39.03 17.95 -21.86
C ASP A 339 -37.65 17.39 -22.22
N ALA A 340 -36.71 18.27 -22.60
CA ALA A 340 -35.34 17.88 -22.86
C ALA A 340 -34.63 17.35 -21.60
N SER A 341 -34.91 17.92 -20.43
CA SER A 341 -34.37 17.42 -19.16
C SER A 341 -34.87 16.03 -18.82
N VAL A 342 -36.16 15.77 -19.03
CA VAL A 342 -36.77 14.42 -18.83
C VAL A 342 -36.15 13.42 -19.81
N LYS A 343 -36.03 13.79 -21.10
CA LYS A 343 -35.41 12.91 -22.10
C LYS A 343 -33.92 12.65 -21.80
N ALA A 344 -33.18 13.68 -21.37
CA ALA A 344 -31.78 13.56 -20.99
C ALA A 344 -31.61 12.56 -19.84
N MET A 345 -32.48 12.57 -18.82
CA MET A 345 -32.43 11.61 -17.71
C MET A 345 -32.64 10.17 -18.17
N SER A 346 -33.53 9.92 -19.15
CA SER A 346 -33.69 8.59 -19.75
C SER A 346 -32.40 8.15 -20.46
N ILE A 347 -31.86 9.00 -21.34
CA ILE A 347 -30.63 8.72 -22.09
C ILE A 347 -29.44 8.46 -21.11
N VAL A 348 -29.30 9.27 -20.06
CA VAL A 348 -28.28 9.10 -19.04
C VAL A 348 -28.41 7.74 -18.32
N ALA A 349 -29.66 7.31 -18.04
CA ALA A 349 -29.89 6.02 -17.40
C ALA A 349 -29.45 4.86 -18.32
N ASP A 350 -29.79 4.92 -19.58
CA ASP A 350 -29.44 3.89 -20.59
C ASP A 350 -27.91 3.82 -20.79
N LEU A 351 -27.26 4.96 -21.01
CA LEU A 351 -25.79 5.03 -21.18
C LEU A 351 -25.02 4.54 -19.95
N ARG A 352 -25.50 4.87 -18.74
CA ARG A 352 -24.89 4.36 -17.49
C ARG A 352 -25.06 2.86 -17.33
N ALA A 353 -26.20 2.30 -17.74
CA ALA A 353 -26.40 0.85 -17.75
C ALA A 353 -25.42 0.15 -18.68
N GLY A 354 -25.04 0.80 -19.79
CA GLY A 354 -23.97 0.36 -20.69
C GLY A 354 -22.54 0.63 -20.20
N GLY A 355 -22.36 1.14 -18.97
CA GLY A 355 -21.05 1.36 -18.36
C GLY A 355 -20.38 2.68 -18.71
N ILE A 356 -21.07 3.59 -19.41
CA ILE A 356 -20.53 4.90 -19.83
C ILE A 356 -20.69 5.91 -18.68
N SER A 357 -19.63 6.68 -18.38
CA SER A 357 -19.65 7.75 -17.37
C SER A 357 -20.34 9.00 -17.94
N VAL A 358 -21.62 9.19 -17.63
CA VAL A 358 -22.43 10.29 -18.16
C VAL A 358 -22.99 11.17 -17.07
N GLN A 359 -22.95 12.49 -17.29
CA GLN A 359 -23.58 13.47 -16.42
C GLN A 359 -24.54 14.38 -17.19
N THR A 360 -25.50 14.98 -16.48
CA THR A 360 -26.41 15.97 -17.02
C THR A 360 -26.68 17.05 -15.96
N ASP A 361 -27.33 18.14 -16.34
CA ASP A 361 -27.66 19.21 -15.40
C ASP A 361 -28.79 18.80 -14.43
N VAL A 362 -28.47 18.82 -13.14
CA VAL A 362 -29.42 18.54 -12.04
C VAL A 362 -29.71 19.78 -11.19
N VAL A 363 -29.25 20.97 -11.64
CA VAL A 363 -29.35 22.23 -10.86
C VAL A 363 -30.22 23.26 -11.57
N GLY A 364 -30.55 23.06 -12.83
CA GLY A 364 -31.32 24.03 -13.64
C GLY A 364 -30.46 25.17 -14.17
N ARG A 365 -29.23 24.89 -14.60
CA ARG A 365 -28.33 25.91 -15.15
C ARG A 365 -28.73 26.33 -16.54
N SER A 366 -28.43 27.59 -16.91
CA SER A 366 -28.49 28.00 -18.31
C SER A 366 -27.48 27.22 -19.15
N LEU A 367 -27.71 27.04 -20.47
CA LEU A 367 -26.81 26.28 -21.37
C LEU A 367 -25.35 26.76 -21.26
N LYS A 368 -25.12 28.10 -21.23
CA LYS A 368 -23.77 28.66 -21.06
C LYS A 368 -23.11 28.18 -19.74
N ALA A 369 -23.87 28.08 -18.66
CA ALA A 369 -23.36 27.63 -17.37
C ALA A 369 -23.17 26.12 -17.34
N GLN A 370 -23.98 25.35 -18.04
CA GLN A 370 -23.82 23.92 -18.24
C GLN A 370 -22.53 23.60 -19.00
N MET A 371 -22.27 24.26 -20.13
CA MET A 371 -21.05 24.08 -20.92
C MET A 371 -19.78 24.44 -20.11
N LYS A 372 -19.82 25.54 -19.33
CA LYS A 372 -18.74 25.88 -18.43
C LYS A 372 -18.54 24.85 -17.32
N TYR A 373 -19.61 24.20 -16.88
CA TYR A 373 -19.52 23.12 -15.89
C TYR A 373 -18.97 21.84 -16.50
N ALA A 374 -19.39 21.48 -17.72
CA ALA A 374 -18.84 20.35 -18.46
C ALA A 374 -17.31 20.47 -18.65
N ASP A 375 -16.83 21.64 -19.06
CA ASP A 375 -15.40 21.94 -19.15
C ASP A 375 -14.69 21.80 -17.79
N LYS A 376 -15.28 22.36 -16.73
CA LYS A 376 -14.70 22.30 -15.37
C LYS A 376 -14.59 20.88 -14.80
N ILE A 377 -15.51 19.97 -15.16
CA ILE A 377 -15.47 18.57 -14.72
C ILE A 377 -14.64 17.68 -15.65
N GLY A 378 -14.03 18.25 -16.70
CA GLY A 378 -13.23 17.51 -17.67
C GLY A 378 -14.06 16.52 -18.49
N ALA A 379 -15.28 16.92 -18.91
CA ALA A 379 -16.08 16.09 -19.81
C ALA A 379 -15.38 15.98 -21.17
N LYS A 380 -15.13 14.73 -21.63
CA LYS A 380 -14.50 14.48 -22.94
C LYS A 380 -15.41 14.92 -24.08
N TYR A 381 -16.68 14.59 -23.96
CA TYR A 381 -17.70 14.93 -24.95
C TYR A 381 -18.83 15.71 -24.33
N THR A 382 -19.48 16.55 -25.16
CA THR A 382 -20.69 17.26 -24.77
C THR A 382 -21.78 17.05 -25.82
N MET A 383 -23.04 16.98 -25.38
CA MET A 383 -24.23 16.90 -26.21
C MET A 383 -25.23 17.94 -25.71
N VAL A 384 -25.66 18.84 -26.59
CA VAL A 384 -26.79 19.73 -26.32
C VAL A 384 -28.07 19.00 -26.72
N LEU A 385 -29.07 19.02 -25.86
CA LEU A 385 -30.37 18.40 -26.12
C LEU A 385 -31.48 19.42 -25.91
N GLY A 386 -32.15 19.82 -26.97
CA GLY A 386 -33.29 20.71 -26.95
C GLY A 386 -34.46 20.08 -27.70
N ASP A 387 -35.55 20.84 -27.89
CA ASP A 387 -36.75 20.39 -28.59
C ASP A 387 -36.48 20.02 -30.04
N ASP A 388 -35.54 20.74 -30.69
CA ASP A 388 -35.15 20.49 -32.08
C ASP A 388 -34.44 19.12 -32.25
N GLU A 389 -33.51 18.79 -31.34
CA GLU A 389 -32.80 17.51 -31.32
C GLU A 389 -33.75 16.35 -31.05
N ILE A 390 -34.68 16.54 -30.08
CA ILE A 390 -35.71 15.53 -29.78
C ILE A 390 -36.63 15.31 -30.98
N ALA A 391 -37.08 16.37 -31.66
CA ALA A 391 -37.96 16.29 -32.81
C ALA A 391 -37.31 15.63 -34.02
N LYS A 392 -36.00 15.85 -34.22
CA LYS A 392 -35.19 15.22 -35.28
C LYS A 392 -34.79 13.78 -34.95
N GLY A 393 -34.76 13.43 -33.68
CA GLY A 393 -34.22 12.15 -33.20
C GLY A 393 -32.70 12.04 -33.30
N GLU A 394 -32.00 13.16 -33.42
CA GLU A 394 -30.54 13.24 -33.61
C GLU A 394 -29.95 14.35 -32.75
N ALA A 395 -28.73 14.16 -32.24
CA ALA A 395 -28.00 15.17 -31.52
C ALA A 395 -26.53 15.24 -31.94
N VAL A 396 -25.96 16.44 -31.80
CA VAL A 396 -24.53 16.67 -32.08
C VAL A 396 -23.70 16.37 -30.84
N ILE A 397 -22.79 15.44 -30.97
CA ILE A 397 -21.73 15.15 -29.99
C ILE A 397 -20.52 15.99 -30.36
N LYS A 398 -20.02 16.77 -29.41
CA LYS A 398 -18.80 17.58 -29.56
C LYS A 398 -17.69 16.98 -28.71
N ASP A 399 -16.58 16.69 -29.33
CA ASP A 399 -15.33 16.41 -28.67
C ASP A 399 -14.76 17.70 -28.07
N MET A 400 -14.46 17.70 -26.78
CA MET A 400 -14.06 18.93 -26.06
C MET A 400 -12.58 19.25 -26.24
N ASP A 401 -11.76 18.27 -26.58
CA ASP A 401 -10.32 18.44 -26.80
C ASP A 401 -10.03 18.91 -28.23
N SER A 402 -10.54 18.19 -29.23
CA SER A 402 -10.32 18.51 -30.63
C SER A 402 -11.27 19.60 -31.17
N GLY A 403 -12.43 19.74 -30.53
CA GLY A 403 -13.53 20.61 -31.01
C GLY A 403 -14.33 20.02 -32.18
N GLU A 404 -14.00 18.83 -32.64
CA GLU A 404 -14.73 18.13 -33.70
C GLU A 404 -16.13 17.73 -33.25
N THR A 405 -17.03 17.63 -34.22
CA THR A 405 -18.43 17.29 -33.98
C THR A 405 -18.89 16.15 -34.85
N GLU A 406 -19.73 15.28 -34.29
CA GLU A 406 -20.40 14.19 -35.01
C GLU A 406 -21.88 14.14 -34.64
N THR A 407 -22.74 13.92 -35.59
CA THR A 407 -24.19 13.79 -35.34
C THR A 407 -24.53 12.32 -35.16
N LEU A 408 -25.12 12.00 -34.00
CA LEU A 408 -25.58 10.65 -33.68
C LEU A 408 -27.10 10.60 -33.54
N SER A 409 -27.70 9.47 -33.90
CA SER A 409 -29.12 9.18 -33.63
C SER A 409 -29.34 9.04 -32.10
N LEU A 410 -30.46 9.56 -31.63
CA LEU A 410 -30.90 9.36 -30.23
C LEU A 410 -31.48 7.93 -30.05
N ASP A 411 -31.85 7.24 -31.12
CA ASP A 411 -32.21 5.83 -31.08
C ASP A 411 -30.97 4.98 -31.27
N GLY A 412 -30.70 4.11 -30.30
CA GLY A 412 -29.44 3.34 -30.22
C GLY A 412 -28.20 4.21 -29.91
N LEU A 413 -28.38 5.32 -29.22
CA LEU A 413 -27.28 6.24 -28.88
C LEU A 413 -26.15 5.55 -28.12
N GLU A 414 -26.44 4.58 -27.26
CA GLU A 414 -25.45 3.83 -26.52
C GLU A 414 -24.44 3.15 -27.43
N ASP A 415 -24.91 2.36 -28.39
CA ASP A 415 -24.04 1.65 -29.32
C ASP A 415 -23.25 2.62 -30.21
N SER A 416 -23.93 3.66 -30.73
CA SER A 416 -23.31 4.66 -31.61
C SER A 416 -22.23 5.47 -30.91
N PHE A 417 -22.48 5.86 -29.65
CA PHE A 417 -21.51 6.60 -28.84
C PHE A 417 -20.34 5.71 -28.42
N MET A 418 -20.59 4.46 -28.05
CA MET A 418 -19.52 3.50 -27.76
C MET A 418 -18.61 3.27 -28.98
N GLN A 419 -19.18 3.14 -30.17
CA GLN A 419 -18.40 3.03 -31.41
C GLN A 419 -17.58 4.30 -31.67
N LEU A 420 -18.13 5.48 -31.43
CA LEU A 420 -17.41 6.74 -31.53
C LEU A 420 -16.18 6.76 -30.59
N MET A 421 -16.37 6.39 -29.33
CA MET A 421 -15.28 6.36 -28.34
C MET A 421 -14.19 5.37 -28.76
N LEU A 422 -14.53 4.13 -29.11
CA LEU A 422 -13.58 3.10 -29.53
C LEU A 422 -12.78 3.52 -30.78
N ARG A 423 -13.44 4.14 -31.77
CA ARG A 423 -12.78 4.65 -32.95
C ARG A 423 -11.76 5.73 -32.58
N ARG A 424 -12.14 6.70 -31.75
CA ARG A 424 -11.25 7.79 -31.30
C ARG A 424 -10.06 7.28 -30.51
N GLU A 425 -10.27 6.33 -29.62
CA GLU A 425 -9.19 5.70 -28.88
C GLU A 425 -8.23 4.92 -29.78
N SER A 426 -8.76 4.21 -30.78
CA SER A 426 -7.96 3.51 -31.78
C SER A 426 -7.12 4.46 -32.62
N ASP A 427 -7.70 5.59 -33.05
CA ASP A 427 -6.99 6.60 -33.83
C ASP A 427 -5.86 7.26 -33.02
N ALA A 428 -6.15 7.65 -31.77
CA ALA A 428 -5.15 8.23 -30.87
C ALA A 428 -3.99 7.23 -30.57
N LEU A 429 -4.31 5.93 -30.40
CA LEU A 429 -3.30 4.90 -30.20
C LEU A 429 -2.41 4.72 -31.44
N ARG A 430 -3.01 4.76 -32.64
CA ARG A 430 -2.27 4.70 -33.91
C ARG A 430 -1.32 5.89 -34.08
N GLU A 431 -1.77 7.10 -33.76
CA GLU A 431 -0.93 8.30 -33.81
C GLU A 431 0.26 8.17 -32.85
N THR A 432 0.01 7.76 -31.61
CA THR A 432 1.07 7.57 -30.60
C THR A 432 2.09 6.50 -31.02
N LEU A 433 1.62 5.39 -31.62
CA LEU A 433 2.51 4.32 -32.11
C LEU A 433 3.31 4.77 -33.35
N THR A 434 2.69 5.54 -34.24
CA THR A 434 3.37 6.08 -35.45
C THR A 434 4.46 7.09 -35.07
N ASP A 435 4.18 7.98 -34.12
CA ASP A 435 5.16 8.97 -33.65
C ASP A 435 6.33 8.30 -32.91
N GLY A 436 6.04 7.38 -31.98
CA GLY A 436 7.06 6.65 -31.24
C GLY A 436 7.97 5.77 -32.11
N LEU A 437 7.38 5.07 -33.12
CA LEU A 437 8.15 4.26 -34.06
C LEU A 437 8.91 5.08 -35.10
N SER A 438 8.43 6.27 -35.47
CA SER A 438 9.16 7.17 -36.39
C SER A 438 10.41 7.74 -35.74
N ASP A 439 10.39 8.00 -34.43
CA ASP A 439 11.55 8.45 -33.66
C ASP A 439 12.61 7.36 -33.49
N GLU A 440 12.21 6.10 -33.25
CA GLU A 440 13.14 4.97 -33.10
C GLU A 440 13.72 4.49 -34.45
N LEU A 441 12.97 4.58 -35.54
CA LEU A 441 13.38 4.07 -36.87
C LEU A 441 13.95 5.14 -37.83
N GLY A 442 14.23 6.36 -37.31
CA GLY A 442 14.94 7.39 -38.08
C GLY A 442 14.16 7.89 -39.33
N GLY A 443 12.83 7.99 -39.24
CA GLY A 443 12.00 8.60 -40.30
C GLY A 443 11.51 7.65 -41.40
N ILE A 444 11.46 6.35 -41.15
CA ILE A 444 10.82 5.39 -42.08
C ILE A 444 9.29 5.50 -41.91
N ASP A 445 8.62 5.81 -43.03
CA ASP A 445 7.15 5.86 -43.07
C ASP A 445 6.55 4.44 -42.95
N ILE A 446 5.98 4.14 -41.80
CA ILE A 446 5.35 2.83 -41.49
C ILE A 446 3.82 2.86 -41.65
N THR A 447 3.22 3.97 -42.11
CA THR A 447 1.76 4.09 -42.30
C THR A 447 1.17 3.05 -43.27
N ALA A 448 1.99 2.39 -44.05
CA ALA A 448 1.58 1.31 -44.95
C ALA A 448 1.58 -0.10 -44.31
N LEU A 449 2.07 -0.24 -43.08
CA LEU A 449 2.20 -1.52 -42.38
C LEU A 449 1.22 -1.68 -41.18
N LEU A 450 0.53 -0.62 -40.83
CA LEU A 450 -0.55 -0.56 -39.83
C LEU A 450 -1.92 -0.35 -40.52
#